data_918ddd187eeda86454d34706fab9fb42
#
_entry.id   918ddd187eeda86454d34706fab9fb42
#
_cell.length_a   1.000
_cell.length_b   1.000
_cell.length_c   1.000
_cell.angle_alpha   90.00
_cell.angle_beta   90.00
_cell.angle_gamma   90.00
#
_symmetry.space_group_name_H-M   'P 1'
#
loop_
_entity.id
_entity.type
_entity.pdbx_description
1 polymer ?
#
loop_
_entity_poly.entity_id
_entity_poly.type
_entity_poly.pdbx_seq_one_letter_code
_entity_poly.pdbx_strand_id
1 'polypeptide(L)'
;MKMLNKITVWASMFLLPGFIAAIALSMGPTDVTIFSAINNRSAATAAILLLRLQRVSMAFIVGAALATSGCIFQALLKNPLAEPYTLGVSSGAALGATVAIIFTMQWISAFAFCGGLFTVIVIYVIAKKIQFNTTAIILAGISMSFVLSSSVLLLFAFSKPDAIHKALMWLSGDLSMARFEYLQPLGWGILILIVTALLFHRQLDIISFGTRFAAIHGIGFWQISILFWIASLATSITVAAAGIIGFIGLIIPHAVRLLKTEHFLLIPLSAIAGGTMLVIADTIGRTIVMPYEIPCGIITGFCGGIFFLILLLKQKDSI
;
A
#
# COMPACT_ATOMS: atom_id res chain seq x y z
N MET A 1 -30.56 7.63 -18.12
CA MET A 1 -29.64 6.48 -17.97
C MET A 1 -28.28 6.85 -17.38
N LYS A 2 -27.60 7.96 -17.78
CA LYS A 2 -26.27 8.34 -17.23
C LYS A 2 -26.25 8.78 -15.74
N MET A 3 -27.34 9.33 -15.19
CA MET A 3 -27.40 9.74 -13.76
C MET A 3 -27.68 8.56 -12.81
N LEU A 4 -28.55 7.63 -13.18
CA LEU A 4 -28.80 6.41 -12.38
C LEU A 4 -27.51 5.58 -12.24
N ASN A 5 -26.70 5.45 -13.32
CA ASN A 5 -25.41 4.75 -13.26
C ASN A 5 -24.40 5.41 -12.28
N LYS A 6 -24.45 6.74 -12.14
CA LYS A 6 -23.56 7.42 -11.18
C LYS A 6 -23.98 7.15 -9.73
N ILE A 7 -25.28 7.24 -9.43
CA ILE A 7 -25.79 7.01 -8.06
C ILE A 7 -25.54 5.56 -7.62
N THR A 8 -25.77 4.58 -8.52
CA THR A 8 -25.50 3.16 -8.21
C THR A 8 -24.01 2.90 -7.98
N VAL A 9 -23.11 3.51 -8.76
CA VAL A 9 -21.65 3.42 -8.55
C VAL A 9 -21.26 4.01 -7.19
N TRP A 10 -21.77 5.19 -6.84
CA TRP A 10 -21.48 5.80 -5.53
C TRP A 10 -22.05 4.99 -4.36
N ALA A 11 -23.27 4.49 -4.49
CA ALA A 11 -23.90 3.66 -3.46
C ALA A 11 -23.12 2.34 -3.26
N SER A 12 -22.74 1.66 -4.34
CA SER A 12 -21.95 0.43 -4.25
C SER A 12 -20.57 0.66 -3.64
N MET A 13 -19.96 1.82 -3.86
CA MET A 13 -18.66 2.16 -3.31
C MET A 13 -18.61 2.32 -1.80
N PHE A 14 -19.71 2.74 -1.17
CA PHE A 14 -19.78 2.87 0.28
C PHE A 14 -20.39 1.64 0.94
N LEU A 15 -21.35 0.99 0.31
CA LEU A 15 -22.02 -0.19 0.85
C LEU A 15 -21.15 -1.45 0.77
N LEU A 16 -20.42 -1.64 -0.33
CA LEU A 16 -19.57 -2.82 -0.53
C LEU A 16 -18.44 -2.93 0.51
N PRO A 17 -17.64 -1.88 0.80
CA PRO A 17 -16.62 -1.93 1.84
C PRO A 17 -17.20 -2.22 3.24
N GLY A 18 -18.33 -1.62 3.57
CA GLY A 18 -19.03 -1.87 4.84
C GLY A 18 -19.48 -3.33 4.98
N PHE A 19 -20.04 -3.89 3.91
CA PHE A 19 -20.44 -5.29 3.84
C PHE A 19 -19.25 -6.24 3.96
N ILE A 20 -18.17 -5.98 3.24
CA ILE A 20 -16.92 -6.76 3.31
C ILE A 20 -16.30 -6.67 4.70
N ALA A 21 -16.27 -5.49 5.31
CA ALA A 21 -15.79 -5.32 6.68
C ALA A 21 -16.62 -6.12 7.68
N ALA A 22 -17.96 -6.16 7.54
CA ALA A 22 -18.83 -6.96 8.40
C ALA A 22 -18.55 -8.45 8.26
N ILE A 23 -18.33 -8.95 7.03
CA ILE A 23 -17.90 -10.32 6.78
C ILE A 23 -16.55 -10.59 7.43
N ALA A 24 -15.56 -9.72 7.21
CA ALA A 24 -14.21 -9.84 7.74
C ALA A 24 -14.16 -9.87 9.27
N LEU A 25 -15.05 -9.12 9.94
CA LEU A 25 -15.21 -9.14 11.40
C LEU A 25 -15.85 -10.45 11.90
N SER A 26 -16.69 -11.07 11.08
CA SER A 26 -17.37 -12.34 11.44
C SER A 26 -16.53 -13.58 11.13
N MET A 27 -15.50 -13.48 10.25
CA MET A 27 -14.66 -14.60 9.84
C MET A 27 -13.30 -14.57 10.57
N GLY A 28 -12.82 -15.75 10.99
CA GLY A 28 -11.51 -15.89 11.66
C GLY A 28 -11.35 -17.26 12.32
N PRO A 29 -10.19 -17.52 12.95
CA PRO A 29 -9.87 -18.85 13.51
C PRO A 29 -10.71 -19.24 14.75
N THR A 30 -11.58 -18.36 15.23
CA THR A 30 -12.50 -18.65 16.35
C THR A 30 -13.95 -18.50 15.89
N ASP A 31 -14.87 -19.30 16.45
CA ASP A 31 -16.31 -19.31 16.11
C ASP A 31 -17.08 -18.07 16.62
N VAL A 32 -16.37 -16.98 16.92
CA VAL A 32 -16.97 -15.71 17.36
C VAL A 32 -17.44 -14.93 16.12
N THR A 33 -18.74 -14.70 16.03
CA THR A 33 -19.36 -13.84 15.00
C THR A 33 -19.85 -12.55 15.64
N ILE A 34 -20.12 -11.50 14.83
CA ILE A 34 -20.77 -10.28 15.32
C ILE A 34 -22.10 -10.63 16.01
N PHE A 35 -22.85 -11.58 15.45
CA PHE A 35 -24.15 -12.00 16.00
C PHE A 35 -24.00 -12.72 17.35
N SER A 36 -22.99 -13.60 17.49
CA SER A 36 -22.71 -14.27 18.77
C SER A 36 -22.29 -13.29 19.86
N ALA A 37 -21.59 -12.20 19.51
CA ALA A 37 -21.17 -11.19 20.47
C ALA A 37 -22.30 -10.26 20.93
N ILE A 38 -23.33 -10.05 20.10
CA ILE A 38 -24.53 -9.31 20.50
C ILE A 38 -25.35 -10.14 21.50
N ASN A 39 -25.45 -11.46 21.27
CA ASN A 39 -26.23 -12.36 22.11
C ASN A 39 -25.48 -12.78 23.38
N ASN A 40 -24.16 -13.00 23.29
CA ASN A 40 -23.33 -13.45 24.41
C ASN A 40 -22.30 -12.37 24.75
N ARG A 41 -22.67 -11.46 25.65
CA ARG A 41 -21.83 -10.31 26.07
C ARG A 41 -20.68 -10.71 26.98
N SER A 42 -19.94 -11.76 26.65
CA SER A 42 -18.75 -12.12 27.43
C SER A 42 -17.58 -11.18 27.12
N ALA A 43 -16.74 -10.90 28.11
CA ALA A 43 -15.54 -10.09 27.93
C ALA A 43 -14.59 -10.69 26.88
N ALA A 44 -14.54 -12.01 26.75
CA ALA A 44 -13.71 -12.72 25.77
C ALA A 44 -14.18 -12.46 24.32
N THR A 45 -15.51 -12.52 24.06
CA THR A 45 -16.06 -12.24 22.72
C THR A 45 -15.84 -10.79 22.32
N ALA A 46 -15.97 -9.85 23.25
CA ALA A 46 -15.70 -8.43 23.00
C ALA A 46 -14.21 -8.18 22.67
N ALA A 47 -13.29 -8.85 23.39
CA ALA A 47 -11.84 -8.73 23.13
C ALA A 47 -11.47 -9.27 21.75
N ILE A 48 -12.02 -10.41 21.33
CA ILE A 48 -11.77 -10.98 19.99
C ILE A 48 -12.28 -10.05 18.89
N LEU A 49 -13.48 -9.50 19.03
CA LEU A 49 -14.01 -8.54 18.05
C LEU A 49 -13.19 -7.27 17.99
N LEU A 50 -12.69 -6.79 19.12
CA LEU A 50 -11.82 -5.62 19.18
C LEU A 50 -10.51 -5.84 18.41
N LEU A 51 -9.86 -6.99 18.59
CA LEU A 51 -8.66 -7.38 17.84
C LEU A 51 -8.94 -7.47 16.33
N ARG A 52 -10.08 -8.07 15.96
CA ARG A 52 -10.48 -8.13 14.53
C ARG A 52 -10.76 -6.75 13.96
N LEU A 53 -11.40 -5.86 14.72
CA LEU A 53 -11.68 -4.49 14.29
C LEU A 53 -10.37 -3.71 14.06
N GLN A 54 -9.37 -3.85 14.96
CA GLN A 54 -8.05 -3.25 14.77
C GLN A 54 -7.42 -3.72 13.47
N ARG A 55 -7.42 -5.02 13.22
CA ARG A 55 -6.82 -5.64 12.04
C ARG A 55 -7.51 -5.23 10.75
N VAL A 56 -8.86 -5.27 10.70
CA VAL A 56 -9.66 -4.84 9.54
C VAL A 56 -9.44 -3.35 9.25
N SER A 57 -9.42 -2.51 10.31
CA SER A 57 -9.15 -1.08 10.17
C SER A 57 -7.74 -0.83 9.64
N MET A 58 -6.74 -1.55 10.16
CA MET A 58 -5.35 -1.47 9.70
C MET A 58 -5.24 -1.87 8.22
N ALA A 59 -5.85 -3.00 7.83
CA ALA A 59 -5.90 -3.44 6.44
C ALA A 59 -6.50 -2.36 5.53
N PHE A 60 -7.66 -1.81 5.91
CA PHE A 60 -8.31 -0.78 5.10
C PHE A 60 -7.44 0.47 4.94
N ILE A 61 -6.87 0.96 6.04
CA ILE A 61 -6.02 2.14 6.07
C ILE A 61 -4.76 1.94 5.21
N VAL A 62 -4.04 0.82 5.39
CA VAL A 62 -2.84 0.49 4.63
C VAL A 62 -3.14 0.34 3.12
N GLY A 63 -4.20 -0.39 2.78
CA GLY A 63 -4.60 -0.57 1.38
C GLY A 63 -4.99 0.75 0.70
N ALA A 64 -5.71 1.62 1.42
CA ALA A 64 -6.07 2.96 0.94
C ALA A 64 -4.83 3.83 0.69
N ALA A 65 -3.84 3.79 1.60
CA ALA A 65 -2.60 4.52 1.45
C ALA A 65 -1.78 4.07 0.24
N LEU A 66 -1.60 2.74 0.09
CA LEU A 66 -0.84 2.18 -1.03
C LEU A 66 -1.50 2.50 -2.37
N ALA A 67 -2.83 2.38 -2.47
CA ALA A 67 -3.55 2.71 -3.69
C ALA A 67 -3.49 4.21 -4.02
N THR A 68 -3.63 5.10 -3.03
CA THR A 68 -3.49 6.55 -3.23
C THR A 68 -2.08 6.95 -3.62
N SER A 69 -1.05 6.40 -2.95
CA SER A 69 0.35 6.60 -3.32
C SER A 69 0.63 6.10 -4.74
N GLY A 70 0.02 4.96 -5.12
CA GLY A 70 0.07 4.43 -6.48
C GLY A 70 -0.48 5.41 -7.52
N CYS A 71 -1.65 6.04 -7.27
CA CYS A 71 -2.20 7.08 -8.16
C CYS A 71 -1.20 8.22 -8.39
N ILE A 72 -0.56 8.69 -7.32
CA ILE A 72 0.42 9.79 -7.38
C ILE A 72 1.66 9.36 -8.16
N PHE A 73 2.26 8.19 -7.85
CA PHE A 73 3.46 7.73 -8.54
C PHE A 73 3.22 7.41 -10.01
N GLN A 74 2.07 6.84 -10.37
CA GLN A 74 1.69 6.62 -11.76
C GLN A 74 1.61 7.92 -12.56
N ALA A 75 1.10 8.99 -11.95
CA ALA A 75 1.08 10.31 -12.58
C ALA A 75 2.48 10.93 -12.66
N LEU A 76 3.24 10.95 -11.56
CA LEU A 76 4.59 11.53 -11.49
C LEU A 76 5.58 10.83 -12.42
N LEU A 77 5.54 9.50 -12.47
CA LEU A 77 6.43 8.68 -13.29
C LEU A 77 5.86 8.43 -14.70
N LYS A 78 4.66 8.94 -15.02
CA LYS A 78 4.00 8.76 -16.33
C LYS A 78 3.99 7.30 -16.78
N ASN A 79 3.85 6.43 -15.83
CA ASN A 79 3.89 5.01 -16.05
C ASN A 79 2.73 4.36 -15.29
N PRO A 80 1.72 3.82 -15.98
CA PRO A 80 0.59 3.16 -15.32
C PRO A 80 1.00 1.90 -14.54
N LEU A 81 2.24 1.43 -14.74
CA LEU A 81 2.83 0.28 -14.07
C LEU A 81 3.69 0.68 -12.86
N ALA A 82 3.79 1.96 -12.55
CA ALA A 82 4.50 2.41 -11.37
C ALA A 82 3.69 2.08 -10.11
N GLU A 83 4.38 1.53 -9.12
CA GLU A 83 3.84 1.30 -7.78
C GLU A 83 4.68 2.05 -6.74
N PRO A 84 4.18 2.23 -5.52
CA PRO A 84 4.92 2.92 -4.47
C PRO A 84 6.32 2.34 -4.19
N TYR A 85 6.52 1.06 -4.48
CA TYR A 85 7.79 0.35 -4.25
C TYR A 85 8.82 0.50 -5.38
N THR A 86 8.42 1.00 -6.54
CA THR A 86 9.32 1.22 -7.69
C THR A 86 10.56 2.07 -7.35
N LEU A 87 10.44 2.91 -6.31
CA LEU A 87 11.54 3.75 -5.81
C LEU A 87 12.45 3.05 -4.78
N GLY A 88 12.26 1.76 -4.54
CA GLY A 88 13.07 1.01 -3.58
C GLY A 88 12.75 1.26 -2.11
N VAL A 89 11.64 1.92 -1.80
CA VAL A 89 11.23 2.22 -0.42
C VAL A 89 11.02 0.95 0.39
N SER A 90 10.43 -0.09 -0.21
CA SER A 90 10.24 -1.40 0.42
C SER A 90 11.56 -2.09 0.75
N SER A 91 12.55 -2.03 -0.14
CA SER A 91 13.86 -2.64 0.09
C SER A 91 14.63 -1.92 1.20
N GLY A 92 14.49 -0.58 1.30
CA GLY A 92 15.06 0.17 2.41
C GLY A 92 14.41 -0.17 3.74
N ALA A 93 13.10 -0.25 3.78
CA ALA A 93 12.35 -0.67 4.96
C ALA A 93 12.69 -2.12 5.34
N ALA A 94 12.84 -3.02 4.35
CA ALA A 94 13.29 -4.38 4.54
C ALA A 94 14.66 -4.45 5.23
N LEU A 95 15.64 -3.68 4.75
CA LEU A 95 16.95 -3.62 5.36
C LEU A 95 16.89 -3.12 6.81
N GLY A 96 16.16 -2.02 7.05
CA GLY A 96 15.99 -1.47 8.40
C GLY A 96 15.35 -2.47 9.36
N ALA A 97 14.25 -3.12 8.96
CA ALA A 97 13.59 -4.14 9.76
C ALA A 97 14.50 -5.35 10.02
N THR A 98 15.21 -5.83 8.99
CA THR A 98 16.14 -6.96 9.10
C THR A 98 17.25 -6.66 10.10
N VAL A 99 17.84 -5.47 10.04
CA VAL A 99 18.85 -5.03 11.03
C VAL A 99 18.26 -5.07 12.44
N ALA A 100 17.08 -4.50 12.65
CA ALA A 100 16.45 -4.49 13.97
C ALA A 100 16.15 -5.90 14.50
N ILE A 101 15.68 -6.82 13.65
CA ILE A 101 15.36 -8.20 14.02
C ILE A 101 16.62 -8.98 14.36
N ILE A 102 17.67 -8.89 13.53
CA ILE A 102 18.93 -9.62 13.75
C ILE A 102 19.62 -9.18 15.04
N PHE A 103 19.64 -7.88 15.31
CA PHE A 103 20.21 -7.31 16.53
C PHE A 103 19.24 -7.28 17.71
N THR A 104 18.08 -7.98 17.62
CA THR A 104 17.06 -8.12 18.67
C THR A 104 16.57 -6.79 19.24
N MET A 105 16.48 -5.77 18.39
CA MET A 105 16.01 -4.44 18.79
C MET A 105 14.48 -4.41 18.91
N GLN A 106 13.96 -3.64 19.86
CA GLN A 106 12.50 -3.56 20.12
C GLN A 106 11.74 -2.72 19.09
N TRP A 107 12.43 -1.85 18.34
CA TRP A 107 11.82 -0.80 17.49
C TRP A 107 11.85 -1.15 15.99
N ILE A 108 11.43 -2.38 15.64
CA ILE A 108 11.47 -2.88 14.25
C ILE A 108 10.82 -1.90 13.26
N SER A 109 9.61 -1.42 13.59
CA SER A 109 8.88 -0.47 12.73
C SER A 109 9.61 0.87 12.56
N ALA A 110 10.28 1.38 13.61
CA ALA A 110 11.05 2.61 13.52
C ALA A 110 12.28 2.44 12.60
N PHE A 111 13.01 1.32 12.72
CA PHE A 111 14.12 1.01 11.83
C PHE A 111 13.67 0.80 10.38
N ALA A 112 12.53 0.12 10.17
CA ALA A 112 11.93 -0.01 8.84
C ALA A 112 11.56 1.35 8.25
N PHE A 113 10.94 2.24 9.03
CA PHE A 113 10.64 3.60 8.60
C PHE A 113 11.89 4.39 8.23
N CYS A 114 12.92 4.34 9.08
CA CYS A 114 14.20 5.01 8.81
C CYS A 114 14.88 4.48 7.55
N GLY A 115 14.86 3.17 7.31
CA GLY A 115 15.40 2.55 6.10
C GLY A 115 14.63 2.98 4.84
N GLY A 116 13.30 3.00 4.90
CA GLY A 116 12.45 3.50 3.83
C GLY A 116 12.70 5.00 3.57
N LEU A 117 12.74 5.82 4.62
CA LEU A 117 13.01 7.25 4.53
C LEU A 117 14.39 7.54 3.95
N PHE A 118 15.42 6.80 4.37
CA PHE A 118 16.77 6.91 3.79
C PHE A 118 16.73 6.71 2.28
N THR A 119 16.04 5.67 1.82
CA THR A 119 15.90 5.39 0.38
C THR A 119 15.19 6.55 -0.34
N VAL A 120 14.09 7.06 0.23
CA VAL A 120 13.36 8.21 -0.31
C VAL A 120 14.27 9.43 -0.47
N ILE A 121 15.08 9.74 0.56
CA ILE A 121 16.03 10.88 0.54
C ILE A 121 17.03 10.69 -0.59
N VAL A 122 17.65 9.52 -0.70
CA VAL A 122 18.64 9.24 -1.76
C VAL A 122 18.01 9.40 -3.14
N ILE A 123 16.84 8.77 -3.38
CA ILE A 123 16.17 8.88 -4.67
C ILE A 123 15.73 10.32 -4.97
N TYR A 124 15.25 11.06 -3.98
CA TYR A 124 14.89 12.47 -4.16
C TYR A 124 16.09 13.34 -4.56
N VAL A 125 17.23 13.15 -3.90
CA VAL A 125 18.47 13.88 -4.25
C VAL A 125 18.91 13.56 -5.67
N ILE A 126 18.84 12.29 -6.08
CA ILE A 126 19.12 11.89 -7.47
C ILE A 126 18.07 12.53 -8.41
N ALA A 127 16.78 12.39 -8.11
CA ALA A 127 15.69 12.93 -8.92
C ALA A 127 15.84 14.46 -9.16
N LYS A 128 16.23 15.20 -8.12
CA LYS A 128 16.50 16.63 -8.21
C LYS A 128 17.65 16.94 -9.15
N LYS A 129 18.77 16.19 -9.09
CA LYS A 129 19.94 16.39 -9.96
C LYS A 129 19.63 16.11 -11.43
N ILE A 130 18.75 15.12 -11.71
CA ILE A 130 18.37 14.73 -13.06
C ILE A 130 17.06 15.38 -13.55
N GLN A 131 16.63 16.48 -12.90
CA GLN A 131 15.43 17.25 -13.23
C GLN A 131 14.15 16.41 -13.37
N PHE A 132 13.95 15.45 -12.49
CA PHE A 132 12.82 14.50 -12.47
C PHE A 132 12.63 13.74 -13.78
N ASN A 133 13.73 13.37 -14.45
CA ASN A 133 13.66 12.45 -15.57
C ASN A 133 13.11 11.09 -15.12
N THR A 134 11.95 10.73 -15.61
CA THR A 134 11.17 9.56 -15.17
C THR A 134 11.94 8.25 -15.33
N THR A 135 12.56 8.02 -16.50
CA THR A 135 13.32 6.80 -16.78
C THR A 135 14.51 6.66 -15.84
N ALA A 136 15.24 7.76 -15.61
CA ALA A 136 16.39 7.74 -14.72
C ALA A 136 15.99 7.55 -13.24
N ILE A 137 14.83 8.08 -12.80
CA ILE A 137 14.32 7.84 -11.45
C ILE A 137 13.95 6.37 -11.26
N ILE A 138 13.28 5.76 -12.22
CA ILE A 138 12.92 4.34 -12.18
C ILE A 138 14.19 3.49 -12.11
N LEU A 139 15.17 3.78 -12.96
CA LEU A 139 16.45 3.07 -12.95
C LEU A 139 17.20 3.21 -11.62
N ALA A 140 17.23 4.42 -11.05
CA ALA A 140 17.83 4.66 -9.74
C ALA A 140 17.09 3.87 -8.64
N GLY A 141 15.75 3.82 -8.67
CA GLY A 141 14.95 3.03 -7.74
C GLY A 141 15.24 1.54 -7.83
N ILE A 142 15.31 1.00 -9.05
CA ILE A 142 15.65 -0.42 -9.29
C ILE A 142 17.07 -0.71 -8.79
N SER A 143 18.06 0.13 -9.12
CA SER A 143 19.45 -0.03 -8.68
C SER A 143 19.55 0.00 -7.16
N MET A 144 18.85 0.94 -6.51
CA MET A 144 18.80 1.04 -5.06
C MET A 144 18.15 -0.20 -4.43
N SER A 145 17.09 -0.71 -5.04
CA SER A 145 16.44 -1.96 -4.59
C SER A 145 17.39 -3.15 -4.63
N PHE A 146 18.18 -3.29 -5.68
CA PHE A 146 19.19 -4.36 -5.77
C PHE A 146 20.25 -4.24 -4.69
N VAL A 147 20.81 -3.06 -4.45
CA VAL A 147 21.82 -2.82 -3.41
C VAL A 147 21.25 -3.19 -2.03
N LEU A 148 20.06 -2.68 -1.70
CA LEU A 148 19.46 -2.88 -0.39
C LEU A 148 19.01 -4.34 -0.16
N SER A 149 18.45 -4.99 -1.19
CA SER A 149 18.04 -6.40 -1.11
C SER A 149 19.28 -7.32 -1.00
N SER A 150 20.37 -7.02 -1.73
CA SER A 150 21.62 -7.75 -1.57
C SER A 150 22.22 -7.57 -0.17
N SER A 151 22.07 -6.39 0.43
CA SER A 151 22.48 -6.14 1.82
C SER A 151 21.67 -6.97 2.82
N VAL A 152 20.35 -7.14 2.58
CA VAL A 152 19.50 -8.04 3.39
C VAL A 152 20.00 -9.49 3.29
N LEU A 153 20.27 -9.98 2.08
CA LEU A 153 20.79 -11.34 1.87
C LEU A 153 22.17 -11.53 2.52
N LEU A 154 23.03 -10.51 2.47
CA LEU A 154 24.32 -10.53 3.14
C LEU A 154 24.16 -10.66 4.67
N LEU A 155 23.22 -9.91 5.24
CA LEU A 155 22.90 -10.04 6.67
C LEU A 155 22.38 -11.45 7.02
N PHE A 156 21.55 -12.04 6.18
CA PHE A 156 21.06 -13.41 6.39
C PHE A 156 22.18 -14.44 6.38
N ALA A 157 23.21 -14.27 5.54
CA ALA A 157 24.35 -15.19 5.46
C ALA A 157 25.11 -15.34 6.79
N PHE A 158 25.06 -14.33 7.66
CA PHE A 158 25.73 -14.32 8.99
C PHE A 158 24.74 -14.44 10.14
N SER A 159 23.46 -14.70 9.89
CA SER A 159 22.40 -14.65 10.90
C SER A 159 21.96 -16.05 11.34
N LYS A 160 21.38 -16.13 12.54
CA LYS A 160 20.78 -17.36 13.05
C LYS A 160 19.47 -17.68 12.30
N PRO A 161 19.12 -18.97 12.08
CA PRO A 161 17.90 -19.37 11.39
C PRO A 161 16.61 -18.74 11.95
N ASP A 162 16.47 -18.63 13.26
CA ASP A 162 15.30 -18.02 13.90
C ASP A 162 15.14 -16.54 13.57
N ALA A 163 16.24 -15.79 13.48
CA ALA A 163 16.21 -14.38 13.10
C ALA A 163 15.83 -14.22 11.61
N ILE A 164 16.35 -15.10 10.75
CA ILE A 164 15.98 -15.14 9.33
C ILE A 164 14.49 -15.43 9.19
N HIS A 165 13.97 -16.43 9.87
CA HIS A 165 12.55 -16.78 9.83
C HIS A 165 11.66 -15.59 10.25
N LYS A 166 11.97 -14.93 11.37
CA LYS A 166 11.24 -13.75 11.83
C LYS A 166 11.29 -12.61 10.82
N ALA A 167 12.47 -12.37 10.22
CA ALA A 167 12.60 -11.34 9.18
C ALA A 167 11.78 -11.68 7.95
N LEU A 168 11.78 -12.92 7.46
CA LEU A 168 10.98 -13.37 6.34
C LEU A 168 9.48 -13.22 6.59
N MET A 169 9.00 -13.56 7.79
CA MET A 169 7.59 -13.36 8.18
C MET A 169 7.23 -11.87 8.14
N TRP A 170 8.08 -10.99 8.72
CA TRP A 170 7.86 -9.55 8.68
C TRP A 170 7.87 -8.99 7.25
N LEU A 171 8.81 -9.44 6.41
CA LEU A 171 8.92 -9.03 4.99
C LEU A 171 7.71 -9.45 4.15
N SER A 172 7.04 -10.52 4.54
CA SER A 172 5.88 -11.05 3.81
C SER A 172 4.59 -10.23 3.97
N GLY A 173 4.61 -9.17 4.79
CA GLY A 173 3.45 -8.31 5.02
C GLY A 173 2.44 -8.95 5.97
N ASP A 174 2.49 -8.55 7.23
CA ASP A 174 1.68 -9.11 8.30
C ASP A 174 0.92 -8.01 9.06
N LEU A 175 -0.38 -8.21 9.20
CA LEU A 175 -1.29 -7.33 9.92
C LEU A 175 -1.66 -7.88 11.31
N SER A 176 -1.07 -8.99 11.75
CA SER A 176 -1.36 -9.62 13.05
C SER A 176 -0.96 -8.75 14.25
N MET A 177 0.04 -7.88 14.05
CA MET A 177 0.53 -6.93 15.06
C MET A 177 -0.23 -5.60 15.10
N ALA A 178 -1.38 -5.51 14.41
CA ALA A 178 -2.19 -4.30 14.40
C ALA A 178 -2.66 -3.93 15.82
N ARG A 179 -2.34 -2.69 16.26
CA ARG A 179 -2.75 -2.13 17.55
C ARG A 179 -3.38 -0.76 17.35
N PHE A 180 -4.33 -0.39 18.20
CA PHE A 180 -4.95 0.95 18.14
C PHE A 180 -3.95 2.09 18.26
N GLU A 181 -2.86 1.91 18.99
CA GLU A 181 -1.79 2.90 19.15
C GLU A 181 -1.19 3.33 17.80
N TYR A 182 -1.12 2.41 16.83
CA TYR A 182 -0.60 2.69 15.48
C TYR A 182 -1.67 3.15 14.50
N LEU A 183 -2.94 2.80 14.74
CA LEU A 183 -4.05 3.15 13.85
C LEU A 183 -4.30 4.66 13.78
N GLN A 184 -4.21 5.35 14.90
CA GLN A 184 -4.48 6.78 14.97
C GLN A 184 -3.45 7.59 14.17
N PRO A 185 -2.12 7.49 14.42
CA PRO A 185 -1.13 8.24 13.65
C PRO A 185 -1.10 7.83 12.16
N LEU A 186 -1.30 6.55 11.86
CA LEU A 186 -1.40 6.07 10.49
C LEU A 186 -2.62 6.65 9.77
N GLY A 187 -3.79 6.66 10.43
CA GLY A 187 -5.03 7.23 9.89
C GLY A 187 -4.89 8.72 9.56
N TRP A 188 -4.28 9.51 10.45
CA TRP A 188 -3.98 10.91 10.17
C TRP A 188 -3.01 11.09 9.00
N GLY A 189 -1.95 10.29 8.95
CA GLY A 189 -0.98 10.32 7.83
C GLY A 189 -1.65 10.06 6.48
N ILE A 190 -2.58 9.10 6.43
CA ILE A 190 -3.32 8.77 5.21
C ILE A 190 -4.37 9.82 4.87
N LEU A 191 -5.04 10.38 5.86
CA LEU A 191 -5.95 11.49 5.63
C LEU A 191 -5.21 12.68 4.99
N ILE A 192 -4.04 13.02 5.50
CA ILE A 192 -3.18 14.07 4.93
C ILE A 192 -2.79 13.71 3.49
N LEU A 193 -2.40 12.45 3.21
CA LEU A 193 -2.09 11.98 1.86
C LEU A 193 -3.27 12.18 0.91
N ILE A 194 -4.46 11.71 1.27
CA ILE A 194 -5.67 11.79 0.43
C ILE A 194 -6.06 13.24 0.21
N VAL A 195 -6.08 14.05 1.26
CA VAL A 195 -6.42 15.48 1.17
C VAL A 195 -5.43 16.22 0.28
N THR A 196 -4.12 16.00 0.47
CA THR A 196 -3.10 16.61 -0.38
C THR A 196 -3.24 16.16 -1.84
N ALA A 197 -3.44 14.85 -2.08
CA ALA A 197 -3.66 14.34 -3.43
C ALA A 197 -4.90 14.98 -4.10
N LEU A 198 -6.00 15.16 -3.35
CA LEU A 198 -7.21 15.82 -3.82
C LEU A 198 -7.00 17.32 -4.08
N LEU A 199 -6.25 18.02 -3.25
CA LEU A 199 -5.91 19.42 -3.50
C LEU A 199 -5.08 19.61 -4.77
N PHE A 200 -4.25 18.62 -5.09
CA PHE A 200 -3.38 18.62 -6.29
C PHE A 200 -3.94 17.77 -7.45
N HIS A 201 -5.23 17.41 -7.46
CA HIS A 201 -5.81 16.55 -8.51
C HIS A 201 -5.60 17.10 -9.93
N ARG A 202 -5.81 18.41 -10.15
CA ARG A 202 -5.61 19.05 -11.47
C ARG A 202 -4.15 19.01 -11.90
N GLN A 203 -3.24 19.24 -10.96
CA GLN A 203 -1.81 19.15 -11.21
C GLN A 203 -1.42 17.71 -11.58
N LEU A 204 -1.96 16.70 -10.91
CA LEU A 204 -1.75 15.28 -11.23
C LEU A 204 -2.26 14.95 -12.64
N ASP A 205 -3.44 15.47 -13.03
CA ASP A 205 -3.95 15.30 -14.39
C ASP A 205 -2.97 15.88 -15.42
N ILE A 206 -2.49 17.11 -15.21
CA ILE A 206 -1.55 17.78 -16.13
C ILE A 206 -0.18 17.09 -16.14
N ILE A 207 0.37 16.69 -14.96
CA ILE A 207 1.65 16.00 -14.85
C ILE A 207 1.65 14.67 -15.62
N SER A 208 0.51 13.98 -15.67
CA SER A 208 0.37 12.72 -16.39
C SER A 208 0.65 12.85 -17.90
N PHE A 209 0.45 14.04 -18.51
CA PHE A 209 0.80 14.33 -19.89
C PHE A 209 2.28 14.64 -20.12
N GLY A 210 3.03 14.93 -19.06
CA GLY A 210 4.47 15.12 -19.15
C GLY A 210 4.99 16.33 -18.37
N THR A 211 6.23 16.24 -17.88
CA THR A 211 6.88 17.30 -17.10
C THR A 211 7.09 18.59 -17.89
N ARG A 212 7.37 18.49 -19.20
CA ARG A 212 7.45 19.66 -20.09
C ARG A 212 6.09 20.32 -20.27
N PHE A 213 5.05 19.52 -20.46
CA PHE A 213 3.67 20.01 -20.58
C PHE A 213 3.23 20.65 -19.26
N ALA A 214 3.53 20.04 -18.14
CA ALA A 214 3.26 20.57 -16.80
C ALA A 214 3.95 21.92 -16.56
N ALA A 215 5.21 22.06 -16.97
CA ALA A 215 5.95 23.32 -16.82
C ALA A 215 5.33 24.48 -17.63
N ILE A 216 4.84 24.23 -18.86
CA ILE A 216 4.14 25.23 -19.69
C ILE A 216 2.84 25.68 -19.01
N HIS A 217 2.17 24.80 -18.24
CA HIS A 217 0.96 25.11 -17.50
C HIS A 217 1.23 25.65 -16.07
N GLY A 218 2.46 26.09 -15.79
CA GLY A 218 2.81 26.73 -14.52
C GLY A 218 3.00 25.77 -13.35
N ILE A 219 3.11 24.46 -13.60
CA ILE A 219 3.42 23.49 -12.55
C ILE A 219 4.93 23.48 -12.33
N GLY A 220 5.32 24.05 -11.19
CA GLY A 220 6.72 24.15 -10.79
C GLY A 220 7.25 22.88 -10.11
N PHE A 221 8.55 22.90 -9.91
CA PHE A 221 9.27 21.82 -9.24
C PHE A 221 8.76 21.52 -7.82
N TRP A 222 8.29 22.53 -7.09
CA TRP A 222 7.84 22.38 -5.72
C TRP A 222 6.56 21.53 -5.60
N GLN A 223 5.62 21.65 -6.55
CA GLN A 223 4.40 20.84 -6.54
C GLN A 223 4.72 19.36 -6.76
N ILE A 224 5.63 19.07 -7.71
CA ILE A 224 6.12 17.71 -7.98
C ILE A 224 6.83 17.15 -6.73
N SER A 225 7.65 17.98 -6.06
CA SER A 225 8.34 17.57 -4.85
C SER A 225 7.41 17.27 -3.70
N ILE A 226 6.38 18.09 -3.44
CA ILE A 226 5.39 17.83 -2.40
C ILE A 226 4.69 16.50 -2.65
N LEU A 227 4.20 16.26 -3.87
CA LEU A 227 3.53 15.02 -4.24
C LEU A 227 4.45 13.81 -4.09
N PHE A 228 5.72 13.94 -4.48
CA PHE A 228 6.72 12.90 -4.30
C PHE A 228 6.93 12.58 -2.81
N TRP A 229 7.13 13.60 -1.97
CA TRP A 229 7.38 13.42 -0.55
C TRP A 229 6.19 12.83 0.19
N ILE A 230 4.98 13.34 -0.03
CA ILE A 230 3.80 12.86 0.69
C ILE A 230 3.48 11.40 0.33
N ALA A 231 3.59 11.01 -0.94
CA ALA A 231 3.38 9.63 -1.36
C ALA A 231 4.47 8.68 -0.84
N SER A 232 5.74 9.12 -0.87
CA SER A 232 6.87 8.34 -0.36
C SER A 232 6.83 8.15 1.15
N LEU A 233 6.51 9.20 1.91
CA LEU A 233 6.36 9.14 3.36
C LEU A 233 5.20 8.25 3.76
N ALA A 234 4.04 8.39 3.12
CA ALA A 234 2.90 7.51 3.36
C ALA A 234 3.24 6.03 3.08
N THR A 235 3.97 5.76 1.99
CA THR A 235 4.45 4.41 1.67
C THR A 235 5.43 3.90 2.75
N SER A 236 6.37 4.72 3.20
CA SER A 236 7.34 4.32 4.23
C SER A 236 6.65 4.01 5.57
N ILE A 237 5.65 4.81 5.95
CA ILE A 237 4.86 4.59 7.16
C ILE A 237 4.04 3.30 7.05
N THR A 238 3.40 3.05 5.89
CA THR A 238 2.61 1.83 5.68
C THR A 238 3.46 0.57 5.73
N VAL A 239 4.65 0.58 5.09
CA VAL A 239 5.57 -0.56 5.15
C VAL A 239 6.09 -0.78 6.57
N ALA A 240 6.42 0.28 7.30
CA ALA A 240 6.87 0.19 8.69
C ALA A 240 5.80 -0.39 9.63
N ALA A 241 4.51 -0.19 9.30
CA ALA A 241 3.38 -0.64 10.09
C ALA A 241 2.89 -2.05 9.74
N ALA A 242 3.00 -2.46 8.48
CA ALA A 242 2.36 -3.67 7.95
C ALA A 242 3.29 -4.61 7.16
N GLY A 243 4.59 -4.29 7.07
CA GLY A 243 5.51 -5.01 6.18
C GLY A 243 5.26 -4.72 4.69
N ILE A 244 5.79 -5.56 3.81
CA ILE A 244 5.73 -5.33 2.37
C ILE A 244 4.46 -5.95 1.79
N ILE A 245 3.57 -5.11 1.23
CA ILE A 245 2.30 -5.52 0.62
C ILE A 245 2.26 -4.98 -0.81
N GLY A 246 2.68 -5.79 -1.76
CA GLY A 246 2.78 -5.41 -3.17
C GLY A 246 1.46 -5.40 -3.93
N PHE A 247 1.51 -4.87 -5.15
CA PHE A 247 0.47 -4.88 -6.17
C PHE A 247 -0.78 -4.03 -5.92
N ILE A 248 -1.15 -3.68 -4.68
CA ILE A 248 -2.34 -2.85 -4.41
C ILE A 248 -2.19 -1.48 -5.06
N GLY A 249 -1.03 -0.83 -4.87
CA GLY A 249 -0.73 0.47 -5.48
C GLY A 249 -0.59 0.44 -7.00
N LEU A 250 -0.39 -0.73 -7.59
CA LEU A 250 -0.31 -0.93 -9.03
C LEU A 250 -1.69 -1.20 -9.63
N ILE A 251 -2.37 -2.24 -9.14
CA ILE A 251 -3.57 -2.80 -9.74
C ILE A 251 -4.77 -1.89 -9.54
N ILE A 252 -4.97 -1.41 -8.32
CA ILE A 252 -6.20 -0.69 -7.98
C ILE A 252 -6.33 0.62 -8.76
N PRO A 253 -5.33 1.51 -8.81
CA PRO A 253 -5.45 2.70 -9.64
C PRO A 253 -5.62 2.38 -11.12
N HIS A 254 -4.95 1.33 -11.61
CA HIS A 254 -5.08 0.89 -12.99
C HIS A 254 -6.51 0.41 -13.29
N ALA A 255 -7.09 -0.44 -12.44
CA ALA A 255 -8.47 -0.93 -12.59
C ALA A 255 -9.50 0.21 -12.53
N VAL A 256 -9.31 1.17 -11.61
CA VAL A 256 -10.21 2.34 -11.50
C VAL A 256 -10.09 3.26 -12.74
N ARG A 257 -8.90 3.40 -13.33
CA ARG A 257 -8.72 4.17 -14.58
C ARG A 257 -9.50 3.61 -15.76
N LEU A 258 -9.83 2.32 -15.79
CA LEU A 258 -10.70 1.75 -16.81
C LEU A 258 -12.11 2.40 -16.84
N LEU A 259 -12.52 3.05 -15.74
CA LEU A 259 -13.73 3.85 -15.67
C LEU A 259 -13.58 5.24 -16.31
N LYS A 260 -12.43 5.55 -16.93
CA LYS A 260 -12.09 6.85 -17.56
C LYS A 260 -12.30 8.03 -16.61
N THR A 261 -11.81 7.95 -15.40
CA THR A 261 -11.95 8.96 -14.35
C THR A 261 -10.73 9.87 -14.27
N GLU A 262 -10.98 11.17 -14.01
CA GLU A 262 -9.94 12.14 -13.64
C GLU A 262 -9.44 11.87 -12.22
N HIS A 263 -8.28 12.45 -11.84
CA HIS A 263 -7.68 12.22 -10.50
C HIS A 263 -8.60 12.64 -9.35
N PHE A 264 -9.50 13.59 -9.56
CA PHE A 264 -10.49 13.97 -8.54
C PHE A 264 -11.36 12.79 -8.08
N LEU A 265 -11.77 11.91 -8.99
CA LEU A 265 -12.51 10.68 -8.69
C LEU A 265 -11.60 9.47 -8.53
N LEU A 266 -10.51 9.41 -9.28
CA LEU A 266 -9.55 8.31 -9.24
C LEU A 266 -9.00 8.10 -7.83
N ILE A 267 -8.63 9.18 -7.12
CA ILE A 267 -8.02 9.12 -5.79
C ILE A 267 -8.95 8.48 -4.76
N PRO A 268 -10.16 9.00 -4.50
CA PRO A 268 -11.04 8.41 -3.48
C PRO A 268 -11.52 7.02 -3.87
N LEU A 269 -11.78 6.78 -5.17
CA LEU A 269 -12.15 5.46 -5.68
C LEU A 269 -11.05 4.43 -5.41
N SER A 270 -9.80 4.80 -5.70
CA SER A 270 -8.65 3.92 -5.47
C SER A 270 -8.40 3.70 -3.99
N ALA A 271 -8.55 4.72 -3.15
CA ALA A 271 -8.41 4.57 -1.70
C ALA A 271 -9.41 3.55 -1.13
N ILE A 272 -10.69 3.69 -1.48
CA ILE A 272 -11.75 2.78 -1.02
C ILE A 272 -11.53 1.37 -1.57
N ALA A 273 -11.27 1.22 -2.87
CA ALA A 273 -11.05 -0.08 -3.49
C ALA A 273 -9.78 -0.77 -2.96
N GLY A 274 -8.69 -0.01 -2.75
CA GLY A 274 -7.43 -0.52 -2.21
C GLY A 274 -7.58 -0.99 -0.77
N GLY A 275 -8.25 -0.21 0.07
CA GLY A 275 -8.59 -0.60 1.43
C GLY A 275 -9.43 -1.88 1.47
N THR A 276 -10.47 -1.94 0.65
CA THR A 276 -11.36 -3.09 0.55
C THR A 276 -10.62 -4.35 0.07
N MET A 277 -9.78 -4.22 -0.96
CA MET A 277 -8.99 -5.32 -1.50
C MET A 277 -8.03 -5.91 -0.45
N LEU A 278 -7.39 -5.06 0.35
CA LEU A 278 -6.50 -5.56 1.40
C LEU A 278 -7.27 -6.22 2.55
N VAL A 279 -8.45 -5.73 2.90
CA VAL A 279 -9.35 -6.42 3.87
C VAL A 279 -9.74 -7.80 3.35
N ILE A 280 -10.05 -7.95 2.06
CA ILE A 280 -10.35 -9.25 1.45
C ILE A 280 -9.12 -10.17 1.53
N ALA A 281 -7.95 -9.68 1.10
CA ALA A 281 -6.70 -10.46 1.10
C ALA A 281 -6.33 -10.93 2.52
N ASP A 282 -6.41 -10.05 3.51
CA ASP A 282 -6.17 -10.41 4.91
C ASP A 282 -7.19 -11.44 5.43
N THR A 283 -8.48 -11.28 5.09
CA THR A 283 -9.51 -12.23 5.50
C THR A 283 -9.29 -13.61 4.89
N ILE A 284 -8.91 -13.69 3.62
CA ILE A 284 -8.53 -14.93 2.95
C ILE A 284 -7.31 -15.55 3.67
N GLY A 285 -6.26 -14.75 3.96
CA GLY A 285 -5.02 -15.21 4.59
C GLY A 285 -5.22 -15.89 5.94
N ARG A 286 -6.18 -15.41 6.73
CA ARG A 286 -6.46 -15.97 8.06
C ARG A 286 -7.55 -17.04 8.07
N THR A 287 -8.17 -17.37 6.93
CA THR A 287 -9.28 -18.35 6.87
C THR A 287 -8.99 -19.56 5.99
N ILE A 288 -8.09 -19.46 5.01
CA ILE A 288 -7.91 -20.50 3.98
C ILE A 288 -7.19 -21.75 4.51
N VAL A 289 -6.26 -21.62 5.47
CA VAL A 289 -5.41 -22.73 5.99
C VAL A 289 -5.38 -22.71 7.52
N MET A 290 -6.56 -22.67 8.15
CA MET A 290 -6.61 -22.69 9.62
C MET A 290 -5.94 -23.94 10.21
N PRO A 291 -5.22 -23.85 11.33
CA PRO A 291 -5.03 -22.66 12.19
C PRO A 291 -3.89 -21.72 11.77
N TYR A 292 -3.21 -22.00 10.68
CA TYR A 292 -2.10 -21.17 10.19
C TYR A 292 -2.62 -19.94 9.45
N GLU A 293 -1.92 -18.81 9.62
CA GLU A 293 -2.23 -17.57 8.92
C GLU A 293 -1.22 -17.33 7.78
N ILE A 294 -1.73 -17.08 6.58
CA ILE A 294 -0.89 -16.68 5.44
C ILE A 294 -0.77 -15.16 5.46
N PRO A 295 0.44 -14.59 5.46
CA PRO A 295 0.65 -13.15 5.35
C PRO A 295 -0.08 -12.55 4.14
N CYS A 296 -0.77 -11.43 4.35
CA CYS A 296 -1.60 -10.81 3.30
C CYS A 296 -0.78 -10.35 2.09
N GLY A 297 0.49 -10.00 2.26
CA GLY A 297 1.39 -9.63 1.17
C GLY A 297 1.66 -10.78 0.20
N ILE A 298 1.67 -12.05 0.67
CA ILE A 298 1.79 -13.23 -0.20
C ILE A 298 0.55 -13.34 -1.09
N ILE A 299 -0.65 -13.14 -0.52
CA ILE A 299 -1.91 -13.24 -1.25
C ILE A 299 -2.02 -12.12 -2.29
N THR A 300 -1.73 -10.88 -1.90
CA THR A 300 -1.76 -9.75 -2.82
C THR A 300 -0.73 -9.90 -3.93
N GLY A 301 0.47 -10.40 -3.61
CA GLY A 301 1.53 -10.69 -4.57
C GLY A 301 1.13 -11.75 -5.59
N PHE A 302 0.61 -12.88 -5.12
CA PHE A 302 0.17 -13.98 -5.98
C PHE A 302 -1.00 -13.58 -6.89
N CYS A 303 -2.08 -13.06 -6.31
CA CYS A 303 -3.25 -12.61 -7.07
C CYS A 303 -2.91 -11.45 -8.01
N GLY A 304 -2.05 -10.53 -7.55
CA GLY A 304 -1.61 -9.38 -8.31
C GLY A 304 -0.78 -9.75 -9.53
N GLY A 305 0.17 -10.67 -9.37
CA GLY A 305 0.98 -11.18 -10.47
C GLY A 305 0.12 -11.86 -11.54
N ILE A 306 -0.82 -12.72 -11.15
CA ILE A 306 -1.75 -13.38 -12.08
C ILE A 306 -2.62 -12.34 -12.81
N PHE A 307 -3.21 -11.41 -12.08
CA PHE A 307 -4.04 -10.36 -12.68
C PHE A 307 -3.26 -9.56 -13.74
N PHE A 308 -2.01 -9.23 -13.45
CA PHE A 308 -1.17 -8.46 -14.35
C PHE A 308 -0.80 -9.25 -15.61
N LEU A 309 -0.49 -10.54 -15.50
CA LEU A 309 -0.25 -11.41 -16.65
C LEU A 309 -1.48 -11.50 -17.57
N ILE A 310 -2.68 -11.66 -17.00
CA ILE A 310 -3.93 -11.67 -17.75
C ILE A 310 -4.16 -10.34 -18.48
N LEU A 311 -3.84 -9.23 -17.83
CA LEU A 311 -4.01 -7.90 -18.41
C LEU A 311 -3.08 -7.68 -19.61
N LEU A 312 -1.82 -8.13 -19.52
CA LEU A 312 -0.86 -8.07 -20.62
C LEU A 312 -1.31 -8.90 -21.83
N LEU A 313 -1.86 -10.10 -21.59
CA LEU A 313 -2.36 -10.95 -22.67
C LEU A 313 -3.54 -10.32 -23.40
N LYS A 314 -4.45 -9.65 -22.69
CA LYS A 314 -5.59 -8.97 -23.29
C LYS A 314 -5.23 -7.70 -24.08
N GLN A 315 -4.14 -7.01 -23.74
CA GLN A 315 -3.67 -5.87 -24.53
C GLN A 315 -3.15 -6.26 -25.93
N LYS A 316 -2.73 -7.49 -26.14
CA LYS A 316 -2.26 -7.98 -27.43
C LYS A 316 -3.38 -8.07 -28.47
N ASP A 317 -4.64 -8.23 -28.05
CA ASP A 317 -5.79 -8.35 -28.95
C ASP A 317 -6.33 -6.97 -29.41
N SER A 318 -5.73 -5.88 -28.94
CA SER A 318 -6.12 -4.49 -29.28
C SER A 318 -5.09 -3.73 -30.13
N ILE A 319 -4.02 -4.38 -30.60
CA ILE A 319 -3.02 -3.93 -31.56
C ILE A 319 -3.24 -4.69 -32.90
#